data_e97719d1f4add08b824c16e6ecfed0cb
#
_entry.id   e97719d1f4add08b824c16e6ecfed0cb
#
_cell.length_a   1.000
_cell.length_b   1.000
_cell.length_c   1.000
_cell.angle_alpha   90.00
_cell.angle_beta   90.00
_cell.angle_gamma   90.00
#
_symmetry.space_group_name_H-M   'P 1'
#
loop_
_entity.id
_entity.type
_entity.pdbx_description
1 polymer ?
#
loop_
_entity_poly.entity_id
_entity_poly.type
_entity_poly.pdbx_seq_one_letter_code
_entity_poly.pdbx_strand_id
1 'polypeptide(L)'
;MKAPINSAGDDFGITFAGNKESGFFSSNRNDARGYDHLYSFELPVITIFIEGLVSDVDENPIEDATVRIVGRDGLNEKVLAKKDGKYRVELERDIRYVMMASARGYLNQNFELKTGPEEKNETYIVDFFLSPISKPVVIENIFYDFDKATLRPESKKALDEMIKMLNDNPNVTIELGAHTDRKGSEQYNERLAQRRAQSVVDYLIAGGIAQDRLEAKGYGESVPKTINKRMAKNYDFLNEGDVLTEEFIERMTPEQQEIADQINRRTEFKVLRTNYNLF
;
A
#
# COMPACT_ATOMS: atom_id res chain seq x y z
N MET A 1 3.08 36.60 -18.55
CA MET A 1 3.54 35.27 -18.98
C MET A 1 5.05 35.16 -18.81
N LYS A 2 5.56 33.92 -18.71
CA LYS A 2 7.03 33.71 -18.64
C LYS A 2 7.59 33.52 -20.06
N ALA A 3 8.93 33.46 -20.18
CA ALA A 3 9.56 32.99 -21.41
C ALA A 3 8.98 31.62 -21.84
N PRO A 4 8.88 31.33 -23.13
CA PRO A 4 9.38 32.10 -24.28
C PRO A 4 8.41 33.19 -24.82
N ILE A 5 7.17 33.30 -24.28
CA ILE A 5 6.22 34.31 -24.76
C ILE A 5 6.71 35.72 -24.38
N ASN A 6 7.06 35.90 -23.10
CA ASN A 6 7.70 37.16 -22.68
C ASN A 6 9.21 37.10 -22.95
N SER A 7 9.73 38.11 -23.62
CA SER A 7 11.14 38.23 -24.04
C SER A 7 11.79 39.54 -23.53
N ALA A 8 13.02 39.80 -23.94
CA ALA A 8 13.69 41.08 -23.69
C ALA A 8 13.25 42.19 -24.67
N GLY A 9 12.48 41.87 -25.71
CA GLY A 9 11.86 42.82 -26.62
C GLY A 9 10.49 43.26 -26.10
N ASP A 10 9.85 44.16 -26.87
CA ASP A 10 8.49 44.58 -26.59
C ASP A 10 7.52 43.49 -27.09
N ASP A 11 6.68 42.95 -26.20
CA ASP A 11 5.74 41.88 -26.48
C ASP A 11 4.31 42.41 -26.26
N PHE A 12 3.43 42.32 -27.25
CA PHE A 12 2.11 42.93 -27.22
C PHE A 12 1.02 42.00 -27.75
N GLY A 13 -0.23 42.30 -27.41
CA GLY A 13 -1.42 41.89 -28.11
C GLY A 13 -1.62 40.37 -28.15
N ILE A 14 -1.39 39.67 -27.04
CA ILE A 14 -1.60 38.24 -26.99
C ILE A 14 -3.07 37.90 -27.20
N THR A 15 -3.36 36.97 -28.09
CA THR A 15 -4.71 36.43 -28.33
C THR A 15 -4.68 34.91 -28.31
N PHE A 16 -5.74 34.30 -27.78
CA PHE A 16 -5.92 32.84 -27.79
C PHE A 16 -6.89 32.44 -28.91
N ALA A 17 -6.64 31.33 -29.55
CA ALA A 17 -7.48 30.74 -30.59
C ALA A 17 -8.68 29.99 -29.99
N GLY A 18 -9.73 30.73 -29.60
CA GLY A 18 -10.89 30.18 -28.91
C GLY A 18 -10.53 29.53 -27.57
N ASN A 19 -10.93 28.28 -27.35
CA ASN A 19 -10.65 27.53 -26.14
C ASN A 19 -9.33 26.70 -26.23
N LYS A 20 -8.46 26.98 -27.23
CA LYS A 20 -7.21 26.28 -27.41
C LYS A 20 -6.10 26.95 -26.62
N GLU A 21 -5.19 26.18 -26.09
CA GLU A 21 -3.96 26.65 -25.47
C GLU A 21 -2.90 27.04 -26.55
N SER A 22 -3.34 27.73 -27.58
CA SER A 22 -2.54 28.25 -28.68
C SER A 22 -3.06 29.62 -29.10
N GLY A 23 -2.21 30.39 -29.76
CA GLY A 23 -2.61 31.74 -30.15
C GLY A 23 -1.49 32.49 -30.85
N PHE A 24 -1.64 33.82 -30.84
CA PHE A 24 -0.71 34.72 -31.50
C PHE A 24 -0.37 35.89 -30.56
N PHE A 25 0.80 36.45 -30.75
CA PHE A 25 1.23 37.68 -30.09
C PHE A 25 2.18 38.45 -31.05
N SER A 26 2.28 39.77 -30.90
CA SER A 26 3.28 40.57 -31.61
C SER A 26 4.49 40.82 -30.76
N SER A 27 5.66 40.85 -31.38
CA SER A 27 6.93 41.13 -30.69
C SER A 27 7.97 41.66 -31.68
N ASN A 28 8.80 42.57 -31.18
CA ASN A 28 10.00 43.02 -31.93
C ASN A 28 11.26 42.21 -31.61
N ARG A 29 11.11 41.09 -30.88
CA ARG A 29 12.25 40.20 -30.63
C ARG A 29 12.96 39.82 -31.91
N ASN A 30 14.29 39.85 -31.88
CA ASN A 30 15.14 39.49 -33.01
C ASN A 30 15.08 40.44 -34.24
N ASP A 31 14.38 41.58 -34.18
CA ASP A 31 14.44 42.58 -35.22
C ASP A 31 15.28 43.81 -34.76
N ALA A 32 16.46 43.95 -35.33
CA ALA A 32 17.39 45.06 -34.98
C ALA A 32 16.85 46.44 -35.33
N ARG A 33 15.81 46.55 -36.14
CA ARG A 33 15.14 47.81 -36.55
C ARG A 33 13.95 48.16 -35.64
N GLY A 34 13.56 47.22 -34.73
CA GLY A 34 12.46 47.41 -33.78
C GLY A 34 11.06 47.22 -34.36
N TYR A 35 10.93 46.58 -35.52
CA TYR A 35 9.60 46.26 -36.07
C TYR A 35 9.00 45.06 -35.39
N ASP A 36 7.67 45.15 -35.13
CA ASP A 36 6.87 44.05 -34.60
C ASP A 36 6.60 42.97 -35.65
N HIS A 37 6.74 41.72 -35.24
CA HIS A 37 6.36 40.54 -36.02
C HIS A 37 5.28 39.75 -35.29
N LEU A 38 4.43 39.07 -36.05
CA LEU A 38 3.43 38.20 -35.49
C LEU A 38 4.00 36.80 -35.25
N TYR A 39 3.93 36.35 -34.01
CA TYR A 39 4.36 35.02 -33.57
C TYR A 39 3.15 34.16 -33.19
N SER A 40 3.19 32.90 -33.53
CA SER A 40 2.27 31.91 -32.99
C SER A 40 2.89 31.21 -31.78
N PHE A 41 2.05 30.78 -30.85
CA PHE A 41 2.45 29.92 -29.75
C PHE A 41 1.46 28.77 -29.58
N GLU A 42 1.96 27.67 -29.06
CA GLU A 42 1.18 26.55 -28.60
C GLU A 42 1.71 26.16 -27.22
N LEU A 43 0.86 26.20 -26.21
CA LEU A 43 1.22 25.73 -24.87
C LEU A 43 1.15 24.21 -24.88
N PRO A 44 2.14 23.52 -24.32
CA PRO A 44 2.10 22.07 -24.26
C PRO A 44 0.92 21.62 -23.40
N VAL A 45 0.14 20.70 -23.92
CA VAL A 45 -0.87 19.98 -23.12
C VAL A 45 -0.12 19.10 -22.14
N ILE A 46 -0.22 19.45 -20.86
CA ILE A 46 0.40 18.65 -19.79
C ILE A 46 -0.63 17.62 -19.33
N THR A 47 -0.27 16.36 -19.46
CA THR A 47 -1.06 15.23 -18.98
C THR A 47 -0.43 14.64 -17.73
N ILE A 48 -1.23 14.46 -16.70
CA ILE A 48 -0.84 13.81 -15.45
C ILE A 48 -1.63 12.52 -15.34
N PHE A 49 -0.92 11.43 -15.12
CA PHE A 49 -1.54 10.13 -14.90
C PHE A 49 -1.22 9.60 -13.52
N ILE A 50 -2.15 8.81 -12.99
CA ILE A 50 -1.86 7.84 -11.95
C ILE A 50 -2.06 6.46 -12.52
N GLU A 51 -1.13 5.57 -12.26
CA GLU A 51 -1.21 4.16 -12.61
C GLU A 51 -0.61 3.29 -11.52
N GLY A 52 -0.91 2.02 -11.54
CA GLY A 52 -0.35 1.07 -10.59
C GLY A 52 -0.96 -0.31 -10.73
N LEU A 53 -0.63 -1.16 -9.80
CA LEU A 53 -1.05 -2.55 -9.72
C LEU A 53 -1.96 -2.73 -8.51
N VAL A 54 -3.03 -3.50 -8.66
CA VAL A 54 -3.80 -4.05 -7.53
C VAL A 54 -3.50 -5.54 -7.44
N SER A 55 -2.87 -5.94 -6.35
CA SER A 55 -2.48 -7.34 -6.08
C SER A 55 -2.86 -7.76 -4.66
N ASP A 56 -2.79 -9.06 -4.39
CA ASP A 56 -2.86 -9.58 -3.02
C ASP A 56 -1.48 -9.53 -2.33
N VAL A 57 -1.45 -9.92 -1.06
CA VAL A 57 -0.21 -9.97 -0.25
C VAL A 57 0.82 -11.00 -0.75
N ASP A 58 0.43 -11.92 -1.63
CA ASP A 58 1.29 -12.90 -2.29
C ASP A 58 1.72 -12.44 -3.69
N GLU A 59 1.49 -11.16 -4.05
CA GLU A 59 1.81 -10.51 -5.34
C GLU A 59 0.99 -11.05 -6.53
N ASN A 60 -0.13 -11.74 -6.29
CA ASN A 60 -0.99 -12.16 -7.39
C ASN A 60 -1.89 -10.99 -7.80
N PRO A 61 -1.97 -10.65 -9.10
CA PRO A 61 -2.86 -9.59 -9.57
C PRO A 61 -4.32 -9.90 -9.27
N ILE A 62 -5.09 -8.88 -8.89
CA ILE A 62 -6.52 -9.01 -8.62
C ILE A 62 -7.29 -8.40 -9.79
N GLU A 63 -7.81 -9.28 -10.67
CA GLU A 63 -8.69 -8.90 -11.77
C GLU A 63 -9.98 -8.28 -11.23
N ASP A 64 -10.53 -7.28 -11.92
CA ASP A 64 -11.75 -6.57 -11.57
C ASP A 64 -11.76 -5.91 -10.18
N ALA A 65 -10.60 -5.76 -9.55
CA ALA A 65 -10.50 -4.89 -8.38
C ALA A 65 -10.93 -3.47 -8.76
N THR A 66 -11.71 -2.84 -7.88
CA THR A 66 -12.19 -1.49 -8.10
C THR A 66 -11.22 -0.50 -7.47
N VAL A 67 -10.72 0.46 -8.26
CA VAL A 67 -10.02 1.65 -7.76
C VAL A 67 -10.96 2.85 -7.94
N ARG A 68 -11.44 3.41 -6.84
CA ARG A 68 -12.23 4.64 -6.82
C ARG A 68 -11.31 5.81 -6.50
N ILE A 69 -11.44 6.89 -7.28
CA ILE A 69 -10.63 8.11 -7.14
C ILE A 69 -11.59 9.30 -7.02
N VAL A 70 -11.42 10.07 -5.96
CA VAL A 70 -12.20 11.27 -5.68
C VAL A 70 -11.25 12.45 -5.51
N GLY A 71 -11.43 13.48 -6.33
CA GLY A 71 -10.64 14.70 -6.33
C GLY A 71 -11.42 15.91 -5.81
N ARG A 72 -10.68 16.91 -5.32
CA ARG A 72 -11.28 18.21 -4.95
C ARG A 72 -11.71 19.05 -6.16
N ASP A 73 -11.28 18.68 -7.36
CA ASP A 73 -11.71 19.21 -8.67
C ASP A 73 -13.10 18.72 -9.10
N GLY A 74 -13.69 17.79 -8.33
CA GLY A 74 -14.97 17.15 -8.63
C GLY A 74 -14.84 15.83 -9.36
N LEU A 75 -13.62 15.36 -9.65
CA LEU A 75 -13.39 14.01 -10.17
C LEU A 75 -13.97 12.97 -9.20
N ASN A 76 -14.73 12.02 -9.74
CA ASN A 76 -15.26 10.87 -9.01
C ASN A 76 -15.34 9.70 -9.98
N GLU A 77 -14.20 9.06 -10.18
CA GLU A 77 -14.07 7.94 -11.11
C GLU A 77 -13.98 6.61 -10.38
N LYS A 78 -14.44 5.58 -11.07
CA LYS A 78 -14.35 4.20 -10.67
C LYS A 78 -13.76 3.40 -11.83
N VAL A 79 -12.54 2.90 -11.65
CA VAL A 79 -11.81 2.12 -12.64
C VAL A 79 -11.70 0.68 -12.16
N LEU A 80 -11.88 -0.28 -13.08
CA LEU A 80 -11.63 -1.69 -12.83
C LEU A 80 -10.21 -2.04 -13.24
N ALA A 81 -9.50 -2.73 -12.38
CA ALA A 81 -8.20 -3.28 -12.69
C ALA A 81 -8.32 -4.34 -13.80
N LYS A 82 -7.37 -4.34 -14.73
CA LYS A 82 -7.30 -5.32 -15.81
C LYS A 82 -6.91 -6.71 -15.27
N LYS A 83 -6.87 -7.71 -16.16
CA LYS A 83 -6.42 -9.09 -15.82
C LYS A 83 -5.05 -9.16 -15.15
N ASP A 84 -4.15 -8.24 -15.50
CA ASP A 84 -2.83 -8.11 -14.92
C ASP A 84 -2.81 -7.23 -13.66
N GLY A 85 -3.97 -6.85 -13.14
CA GLY A 85 -4.15 -6.00 -11.96
C GLY A 85 -3.92 -4.51 -12.20
N LYS A 86 -3.55 -4.09 -13.42
CA LYS A 86 -3.20 -2.70 -13.71
C LYS A 86 -4.41 -1.80 -13.84
N TYR A 87 -4.25 -0.58 -13.37
CA TYR A 87 -5.21 0.53 -13.57
C TYR A 87 -4.45 1.78 -14.00
N ARG A 88 -5.16 2.73 -14.63
CA ARG A 88 -4.63 4.03 -15.03
C ARG A 88 -5.76 5.04 -15.15
N VAL A 89 -5.53 6.25 -14.62
CA VAL A 89 -6.48 7.38 -14.65
C VAL A 89 -5.71 8.66 -14.95
N GLU A 90 -6.34 9.57 -15.71
CA GLU A 90 -5.84 10.93 -15.92
C GLU A 90 -6.27 11.82 -14.75
N LEU A 91 -5.36 12.68 -14.28
CA LEU A 91 -5.56 13.57 -13.15
C LEU A 91 -5.24 15.02 -13.55
N GLU A 92 -5.78 15.96 -12.75
CA GLU A 92 -5.41 17.38 -12.84
C GLU A 92 -4.24 17.71 -11.91
N ARG A 93 -3.56 18.81 -12.17
CA ARG A 93 -2.45 19.33 -11.35
C ARG A 93 -2.94 20.13 -10.16
N ASP A 94 -2.12 20.19 -9.10
CA ASP A 94 -2.40 20.91 -7.83
C ASP A 94 -3.66 20.43 -7.10
N ILE A 95 -4.11 19.22 -7.34
CA ILE A 95 -5.31 18.64 -6.74
C ILE A 95 -4.95 17.58 -5.70
N ARG A 96 -5.75 17.53 -4.64
CA ARG A 96 -5.69 16.42 -3.67
C ARG A 96 -6.74 15.38 -4.03
N TYR A 97 -6.29 14.14 -4.14
CA TYR A 97 -7.10 12.96 -4.44
C TYR A 97 -7.10 12.00 -3.27
N VAL A 98 -8.24 11.38 -3.02
CA VAL A 98 -8.40 10.22 -2.15
C VAL A 98 -8.75 9.03 -3.02
N MET A 99 -8.02 7.95 -2.86
CA MET A 99 -8.19 6.73 -3.61
C MET A 99 -8.58 5.59 -2.68
N MET A 100 -9.41 4.68 -3.15
CA MET A 100 -9.76 3.45 -2.44
C MET A 100 -9.73 2.28 -3.41
N ALA A 101 -8.85 1.33 -3.13
CA ALA A 101 -8.89 0.02 -3.79
C ALA A 101 -9.72 -0.96 -2.99
N SER A 102 -10.56 -1.73 -3.66
CA SER A 102 -11.44 -2.73 -3.08
C SER A 102 -11.66 -3.90 -4.02
N ALA A 103 -11.78 -5.11 -3.47
CA ALA A 103 -12.13 -6.31 -4.22
C ALA A 103 -12.94 -7.27 -3.35
N ARG A 104 -13.77 -8.12 -3.97
CA ARG A 104 -14.55 -9.12 -3.24
C ARG A 104 -13.64 -10.12 -2.56
N GLY A 105 -13.80 -10.30 -1.26
CA GLY A 105 -12.98 -11.22 -0.46
C GLY A 105 -11.67 -10.63 0.05
N TYR A 106 -11.49 -9.32 -0.09
CA TYR A 106 -10.31 -8.58 0.38
C TYR A 106 -10.73 -7.40 1.26
N LEU A 107 -9.80 -6.95 2.09
CA LEU A 107 -9.91 -5.70 2.84
C LEU A 107 -9.63 -4.52 1.90
N ASN A 108 -10.31 -3.40 2.14
CA ASN A 108 -10.09 -2.16 1.39
C ASN A 108 -8.76 -1.51 1.81
N GLN A 109 -8.16 -0.76 0.89
CA GLN A 109 -6.98 0.06 1.16
C GLN A 109 -7.20 1.46 0.60
N ASN A 110 -6.97 2.49 1.44
CA ASN A 110 -7.04 3.88 1.04
C ASN A 110 -5.65 4.49 0.86
N PHE A 111 -5.55 5.41 -0.09
CA PHE A 111 -4.35 6.19 -0.35
C PHE A 111 -4.72 7.63 -0.65
N GLU A 112 -3.92 8.58 -0.15
CA GLU A 112 -4.07 10.00 -0.47
C GLU A 112 -2.89 10.45 -1.34
N LEU A 113 -3.20 11.15 -2.42
CA LEU A 113 -2.23 11.77 -3.33
C LEU A 113 -2.52 13.26 -3.43
N LYS A 114 -1.47 14.07 -3.48
CA LYS A 114 -1.53 15.43 -3.96
C LYS A 114 -0.64 15.54 -5.19
N THR A 115 -1.23 15.89 -6.35
CA THR A 115 -0.47 16.22 -7.54
C THR A 115 0.23 17.57 -7.37
N GLY A 116 1.38 17.75 -8.00
CA GLY A 116 2.13 18.99 -7.97
C GLY A 116 1.70 19.98 -9.07
N PRO A 117 2.33 21.17 -9.11
CA PRO A 117 2.16 22.17 -10.17
C PRO A 117 3.02 21.81 -11.39
N GLU A 118 2.88 20.62 -11.93
CA GLU A 118 3.76 20.05 -12.95
C GLU A 118 3.81 20.94 -14.21
N GLU A 119 5.03 21.20 -14.72
CA GLU A 119 5.26 21.93 -15.98
C GLU A 119 5.55 20.96 -17.16
N LYS A 120 5.48 19.67 -16.93
CA LYS A 120 5.66 18.57 -17.92
C LYS A 120 4.74 17.39 -17.58
N ASN A 121 4.61 16.48 -18.53
CA ASN A 121 3.88 15.24 -18.30
C ASN A 121 4.47 14.47 -17.11
N GLU A 122 3.62 13.98 -16.22
CA GLU A 122 4.00 13.25 -15.02
C GLU A 122 3.11 12.00 -14.85
N THR A 123 3.69 10.95 -14.30
CA THR A 123 2.95 9.74 -13.96
C THR A 123 3.29 9.34 -12.52
N TYR A 124 2.27 9.31 -11.67
CA TYR A 124 2.35 8.84 -10.30
C TYR A 124 2.12 7.33 -10.27
N ILE A 125 2.98 6.59 -9.57
CA ILE A 125 2.82 5.15 -9.40
C ILE A 125 2.29 4.88 -8.00
N VAL A 126 1.13 4.21 -7.91
CA VAL A 126 0.51 3.81 -6.65
C VAL A 126 0.03 2.36 -6.77
N ASP A 127 0.69 1.47 -6.05
CA ASP A 127 0.31 0.07 -5.99
C ASP A 127 -0.53 -0.19 -4.73
N PHE A 128 -1.53 -1.06 -4.87
CA PHE A 128 -2.39 -1.51 -3.78
C PHE A 128 -2.16 -3.01 -3.51
N PHE A 129 -1.93 -3.34 -2.23
CA PHE A 129 -1.73 -4.71 -1.76
C PHE A 129 -2.88 -5.10 -0.82
N LEU A 130 -3.91 -5.75 -1.36
CA LEU A 130 -5.11 -6.05 -0.60
C LEU A 130 -4.95 -7.34 0.20
N SER A 131 -5.27 -7.27 1.49
CA SER A 131 -5.24 -8.43 2.38
C SER A 131 -6.49 -9.29 2.20
N PRO A 132 -6.36 -10.60 1.99
CA PRO A 132 -7.51 -11.51 1.88
C PRO A 132 -8.23 -11.66 3.22
N ILE A 133 -9.57 -11.78 3.17
CA ILE A 133 -10.42 -12.03 4.34
C ILE A 133 -10.40 -13.50 4.76
N SER A 134 -10.16 -14.41 3.82
CA SER A 134 -10.37 -15.85 4.00
C SER A 134 -9.21 -16.60 4.66
N LYS A 135 -8.02 -16.00 4.73
CA LYS A 135 -6.79 -16.63 5.29
C LYS A 135 -6.02 -15.68 6.20
N PRO A 136 -5.25 -16.19 7.17
CA PRO A 136 -4.36 -15.37 7.98
C PRO A 136 -3.29 -14.67 7.13
N VAL A 137 -2.95 -13.43 7.53
CA VAL A 137 -1.92 -12.61 6.88
C VAL A 137 -0.83 -12.30 7.90
N VAL A 138 0.42 -12.61 7.54
CA VAL A 138 1.58 -12.30 8.38
C VAL A 138 1.78 -10.78 8.40
N ILE A 139 1.97 -10.24 9.59
CA ILE A 139 2.36 -8.85 9.80
C ILE A 139 3.89 -8.82 9.79
N GLU A 140 4.44 -8.35 8.69
CA GLU A 140 5.90 -8.25 8.54
C GLU A 140 6.49 -7.24 9.52
N ASN A 141 7.75 -7.44 9.91
CA ASN A 141 8.51 -6.51 10.76
C ASN A 141 7.94 -6.29 12.18
N ILE A 142 7.31 -7.30 12.77
CA ILE A 142 6.98 -7.32 14.20
C ILE A 142 8.12 -8.00 14.96
N PHE A 143 8.79 -7.24 15.79
CA PHE A 143 9.94 -7.70 16.59
C PHE A 143 9.67 -7.54 18.06
N TYR A 144 10.15 -8.52 18.83
CA TYR A 144 10.12 -8.53 20.28
C TYR A 144 11.55 -8.61 20.83
N ASP A 145 11.74 -8.17 22.05
CA ASP A 145 12.98 -8.48 22.77
C ASP A 145 13.08 -9.99 22.99
N PHE A 146 14.34 -10.47 23.11
CA PHE A 146 14.57 -11.88 23.34
C PHE A 146 13.84 -12.33 24.62
N ASP A 147 13.09 -13.43 24.48
CA ASP A 147 12.29 -14.04 25.56
C ASP A 147 11.25 -13.11 26.20
N LYS A 148 10.84 -12.04 25.51
CA LYS A 148 9.86 -11.07 26.00
C LYS A 148 8.68 -10.90 25.03
N ALA A 149 7.64 -10.25 25.53
CA ALA A 149 6.52 -9.76 24.76
C ALA A 149 6.58 -8.24 24.50
N THR A 150 7.66 -7.57 24.93
CA THR A 150 7.86 -6.15 24.69
C THR A 150 8.13 -5.91 23.23
N LEU A 151 7.26 -5.12 22.59
CA LEU A 151 7.43 -4.70 21.19
C LEU A 151 8.65 -3.78 21.05
N ARG A 152 9.49 -4.05 20.07
CA ARG A 152 10.63 -3.20 19.77
C ARG A 152 10.20 -1.97 18.97
N PRO A 153 10.91 -0.84 19.08
CA PRO A 153 10.56 0.39 18.37
C PRO A 153 10.43 0.23 16.85
N GLU A 154 11.18 -0.71 16.25
CA GLU A 154 11.16 -1.00 14.83
C GLU A 154 9.81 -1.54 14.36
N SER A 155 9.03 -2.17 15.25
CA SER A 155 7.68 -2.69 14.94
C SER A 155 6.64 -1.57 14.79
N LYS A 156 6.93 -0.35 15.24
CA LYS A 156 5.96 0.75 15.27
C LYS A 156 5.36 1.05 13.90
N LYS A 157 6.19 1.10 12.87
CA LYS A 157 5.73 1.38 11.51
C LYS A 157 4.69 0.35 11.02
N ALA A 158 4.98 -0.94 11.21
CA ALA A 158 4.06 -2.03 10.80
C ALA A 158 2.74 -1.97 11.58
N LEU A 159 2.79 -1.63 12.86
CA LEU A 159 1.60 -1.49 13.70
C LEU A 159 0.78 -0.24 13.35
N ASP A 160 1.42 0.87 13.01
CA ASP A 160 0.74 2.09 12.54
C ASP A 160 0.05 1.83 11.17
N GLU A 161 0.68 1.06 10.27
CA GLU A 161 0.06 0.61 9.00
C GLU A 161 -1.15 -0.29 9.27
N MET A 162 -1.10 -1.14 10.30
CA MET A 162 -2.22 -1.97 10.70
C MET A 162 -3.37 -1.15 11.29
N ILE A 163 -3.09 -0.11 12.09
CA ILE A 163 -4.10 0.85 12.56
C ILE A 163 -4.79 1.51 11.37
N LYS A 164 -4.00 1.95 10.37
CA LYS A 164 -4.56 2.52 9.14
C LYS A 164 -5.48 1.52 8.42
N MET A 165 -5.04 0.29 8.22
CA MET A 165 -5.83 -0.77 7.58
C MET A 165 -7.15 -1.02 8.33
N LEU A 166 -7.15 -1.05 9.66
CA LEU A 166 -8.36 -1.22 10.46
C LEU A 166 -9.30 -0.01 10.40
N ASN A 167 -8.76 1.20 10.25
CA ASN A 167 -9.55 2.42 10.03
C ASN A 167 -10.15 2.47 8.62
N ASP A 168 -9.43 1.96 7.62
CA ASP A 168 -9.94 1.81 6.25
C ASP A 168 -11.08 0.76 6.17
N ASN A 169 -11.17 -0.14 7.17
CA ASN A 169 -12.15 -1.23 7.28
C ASN A 169 -12.87 -1.21 8.64
N PRO A 170 -13.70 -0.20 8.94
CA PRO A 170 -14.27 -0.01 10.28
C PRO A 170 -15.25 -1.11 10.73
N ASN A 171 -15.79 -1.88 9.80
CA ASN A 171 -16.73 -2.97 10.04
C ASN A 171 -16.06 -4.35 10.27
N VAL A 172 -14.73 -4.39 10.36
CA VAL A 172 -13.96 -5.63 10.51
C VAL A 172 -13.54 -5.86 11.95
N THR A 173 -13.66 -7.10 12.42
CA THR A 173 -13.00 -7.59 13.64
C THR A 173 -11.93 -8.61 13.27
N ILE A 174 -10.83 -8.62 14.01
CA ILE A 174 -9.68 -9.48 13.73
C ILE A 174 -9.21 -10.22 14.97
N GLU A 175 -8.62 -11.39 14.75
CA GLU A 175 -7.76 -12.09 15.70
C GLU A 175 -6.29 -11.76 15.39
N LEU A 176 -5.52 -11.41 16.41
CA LEU A 176 -4.07 -11.28 16.37
C LEU A 176 -3.46 -12.58 16.90
N GLY A 177 -2.86 -13.36 16.00
CA GLY A 177 -2.21 -14.61 16.31
C GLY A 177 -0.70 -14.42 16.45
N ALA A 178 -0.11 -14.92 17.56
CA ALA A 178 1.34 -14.97 17.70
C ALA A 178 1.81 -16.42 17.79
N HIS A 179 2.96 -16.66 17.16
CA HIS A 179 3.58 -17.98 17.05
C HIS A 179 5.03 -17.93 17.52
N THR A 180 5.51 -19.05 18.05
CA THR A 180 6.91 -19.26 18.43
C THR A 180 7.55 -20.27 17.48
N ASP A 181 8.86 -20.47 17.62
CA ASP A 181 9.53 -21.64 17.12
C ASP A 181 9.32 -22.84 18.08
N ARG A 182 9.93 -23.98 17.73
CA ARG A 182 9.87 -25.24 18.46
C ARG A 182 10.79 -25.30 19.71
N LYS A 183 11.54 -24.23 20.03
CA LYS A 183 12.48 -24.22 21.14
C LYS A 183 11.76 -23.88 22.45
N GLY A 184 11.79 -24.81 23.40
CA GLY A 184 11.16 -24.65 24.72
C GLY A 184 10.07 -25.67 24.98
N SER A 185 9.29 -25.48 26.03
CA SER A 185 8.12 -26.32 26.28
C SER A 185 6.86 -25.71 25.63
N GLU A 186 5.98 -26.55 25.13
CA GLU A 186 4.71 -26.14 24.52
C GLU A 186 3.94 -25.13 25.40
N GLN A 187 3.78 -25.42 26.68
CA GLN A 187 3.10 -24.53 27.63
C GLN A 187 3.79 -23.18 27.81
N TYR A 188 5.12 -23.17 27.75
CA TYR A 188 5.89 -21.94 27.81
C TYR A 188 5.68 -21.11 26.54
N ASN A 189 5.79 -21.74 25.37
CA ASN A 189 5.63 -21.14 24.05
C ASN A 189 4.21 -20.58 23.86
N GLU A 190 3.17 -21.29 24.28
CA GLU A 190 1.79 -20.81 24.27
C GLU A 190 1.62 -19.53 25.11
N ARG A 191 2.14 -19.54 26.36
CA ARG A 191 2.06 -18.36 27.24
C ARG A 191 2.87 -17.17 26.70
N LEU A 192 4.03 -17.41 26.12
CA LEU A 192 4.83 -16.34 25.50
C LEU A 192 4.11 -15.76 24.30
N ALA A 193 3.58 -16.62 23.42
CA ALA A 193 2.78 -16.22 22.27
C ALA A 193 1.55 -15.41 22.68
N GLN A 194 0.80 -15.86 23.71
CA GLN A 194 -0.36 -15.12 24.22
C GLN A 194 0.02 -13.70 24.69
N ARG A 195 1.10 -13.55 25.42
CA ARG A 195 1.58 -12.22 25.85
C ARG A 195 2.02 -11.36 24.67
N ARG A 196 2.62 -11.95 23.63
CA ARG A 196 3.02 -11.24 22.40
C ARG A 196 1.80 -10.76 21.60
N ALA A 197 0.80 -11.63 21.39
CA ALA A 197 -0.45 -11.23 20.76
C ALA A 197 -1.14 -10.10 21.53
N GLN A 198 -1.18 -10.20 22.88
CA GLN A 198 -1.78 -9.17 23.73
C GLN A 198 -1.05 -7.83 23.60
N SER A 199 0.29 -7.81 23.56
CA SER A 199 1.02 -6.55 23.40
C SER A 199 0.78 -5.85 22.07
N VAL A 200 0.49 -6.61 21.00
CA VAL A 200 0.03 -6.03 19.72
C VAL A 200 -1.37 -5.44 19.86
N VAL A 201 -2.31 -6.19 20.45
CA VAL A 201 -3.67 -5.69 20.73
C VAL A 201 -3.64 -4.40 21.56
N ASP A 202 -2.84 -4.37 22.63
CA ASP A 202 -2.71 -3.20 23.51
C ASP A 202 -2.19 -1.98 22.71
N TYR A 203 -1.25 -2.18 21.80
CA TYR A 203 -0.75 -1.12 20.93
C TYR A 203 -1.85 -0.58 19.98
N LEU A 204 -2.63 -1.46 19.36
CA LEU A 204 -3.73 -1.08 18.47
C LEU A 204 -4.83 -0.32 19.23
N ILE A 205 -5.16 -0.75 20.46
CA ILE A 205 -6.11 -0.04 21.33
C ILE A 205 -5.58 1.36 21.69
N ALA A 206 -4.30 1.46 22.06
CA ALA A 206 -3.67 2.76 22.32
C ALA A 206 -3.65 3.66 21.08
N GLY A 207 -3.63 3.08 19.86
CA GLY A 207 -3.78 3.75 18.57
C GLY A 207 -5.22 4.10 18.19
N GLY A 208 -6.21 3.83 19.07
CA GLY A 208 -7.61 4.21 18.88
C GLY A 208 -8.52 3.15 18.27
N ILE A 209 -8.05 1.92 18.08
CA ILE A 209 -8.91 0.82 17.64
C ILE A 209 -9.75 0.31 18.82
N ALA A 210 -11.06 0.15 18.61
CA ALA A 210 -11.97 -0.34 19.63
C ALA A 210 -11.62 -1.78 20.08
N GLN A 211 -11.59 -2.01 21.39
CA GLN A 211 -11.14 -3.28 21.99
C GLN A 211 -11.97 -4.49 21.51
N ASP A 212 -13.26 -4.32 21.32
CA ASP A 212 -14.20 -5.36 20.88
C ASP A 212 -14.05 -5.73 19.38
N ARG A 213 -13.18 -5.04 18.66
CA ARG A 213 -12.75 -5.40 17.30
C ARG A 213 -11.54 -6.33 17.28
N LEU A 214 -10.89 -6.56 18.42
CA LEU A 214 -9.59 -7.20 18.51
C LEU A 214 -9.65 -8.40 19.47
N GLU A 215 -9.09 -9.54 19.04
CA GLU A 215 -8.91 -10.74 19.83
C GLU A 215 -7.42 -11.14 19.82
N ALA A 216 -6.81 -11.36 20.98
CA ALA A 216 -5.42 -11.82 21.10
C ALA A 216 -5.39 -13.33 21.30
N LYS A 217 -4.60 -14.06 20.48
CA LYS A 217 -4.44 -15.51 20.59
C LYS A 217 -3.00 -15.96 20.45
N GLY A 218 -2.50 -16.65 21.47
CA GLY A 218 -1.20 -17.31 21.42
C GLY A 218 -1.36 -18.73 20.90
N TYR A 219 -0.67 -19.02 19.80
CA TYR A 219 -0.63 -20.35 19.21
C TYR A 219 0.62 -21.14 19.61
N GLY A 220 1.64 -20.47 20.20
CA GLY A 220 2.91 -21.11 20.47
C GLY A 220 3.48 -21.73 19.19
N GLU A 221 3.92 -22.98 19.30
CA GLU A 221 4.46 -23.77 18.21
C GLU A 221 3.41 -24.66 17.51
N SER A 222 2.16 -24.70 18.03
CA SER A 222 1.13 -25.65 17.60
C SER A 222 0.64 -25.48 16.17
N VAL A 223 0.89 -24.32 15.55
CA VAL A 223 0.49 -24.01 14.16
C VAL A 223 1.72 -23.63 13.34
N PRO A 224 2.48 -24.60 12.82
CA PRO A 224 3.63 -24.36 11.96
C PRO A 224 3.23 -23.60 10.69
N LYS A 225 4.15 -22.79 10.15
CA LYS A 225 3.91 -22.06 8.93
C LYS A 225 3.90 -22.98 7.72
N THR A 226 2.89 -22.82 6.87
CA THR A 226 2.88 -23.39 5.52
C THR A 226 3.53 -22.38 4.57
N ILE A 227 4.49 -22.85 3.76
CA ILE A 227 5.23 -22.04 2.80
C ILE A 227 4.34 -21.71 1.61
N ASN A 228 4.18 -20.43 1.32
CA ASN A 228 3.49 -19.97 0.13
C ASN A 228 4.46 -19.79 -1.05
N LYS A 229 3.91 -19.50 -2.23
CA LYS A 229 4.68 -19.31 -3.47
C LYS A 229 5.75 -18.22 -3.36
N ARG A 230 5.46 -17.09 -2.68
CA ARG A 230 6.41 -15.99 -2.47
C ARG A 230 7.57 -16.43 -1.59
N MET A 231 7.29 -17.14 -0.50
CA MET A 231 8.34 -17.68 0.39
C MET A 231 9.21 -18.69 -0.30
N ALA A 232 8.64 -19.62 -1.09
CA ALA A 232 9.38 -20.61 -1.86
C ALA A 232 10.35 -19.97 -2.89
N LYS A 233 10.04 -18.77 -3.40
CA LYS A 233 10.96 -18.01 -4.27
C LYS A 233 12.17 -17.42 -3.52
N ASN A 234 11.99 -17.12 -2.23
CA ASN A 234 13.02 -16.47 -1.42
C ASN A 234 13.97 -17.46 -0.73
N TYR A 235 13.60 -18.73 -0.66
CA TYR A 235 14.34 -19.78 0.05
C TYR A 235 14.46 -21.04 -0.82
N ASP A 236 15.59 -21.22 -1.48
CA ASP A 236 15.84 -22.31 -2.43
C ASP A 236 15.66 -23.73 -1.85
N PHE A 237 15.69 -23.87 -0.53
CA PHE A 237 15.52 -25.15 0.18
C PHE A 237 14.07 -25.42 0.60
N LEU A 238 13.11 -24.52 0.32
CA LEU A 238 11.69 -24.66 0.64
C LEU A 238 10.85 -24.69 -0.63
N ASN A 239 9.82 -25.53 -0.64
CA ASN A 239 8.84 -25.60 -1.71
C ASN A 239 7.49 -25.04 -1.27
N GLU A 240 6.70 -24.57 -2.23
CA GLU A 240 5.32 -24.20 -1.96
C GLU A 240 4.54 -25.42 -1.41
N GLY A 241 3.85 -25.21 -0.29
CA GLY A 241 3.09 -26.24 0.41
C GLY A 241 3.86 -26.95 1.53
N ASP A 242 5.18 -26.75 1.66
CA ASP A 242 5.94 -27.29 2.80
C ASP A 242 5.38 -26.74 4.11
N VAL A 243 5.21 -27.61 5.10
CA VAL A 243 4.78 -27.23 6.45
C VAL A 243 5.96 -27.33 7.41
N LEU A 244 6.35 -26.25 8.05
CA LEU A 244 7.53 -26.16 8.91
C LEU A 244 7.28 -26.79 10.29
N THR A 245 6.92 -28.08 10.31
CA THR A 245 6.81 -28.87 11.53
C THR A 245 8.20 -29.15 12.12
N GLU A 246 8.27 -29.54 13.39
CA GLU A 246 9.54 -29.93 14.03
C GLU A 246 10.24 -31.04 13.25
N GLU A 247 9.51 -32.11 12.90
CA GLU A 247 10.06 -33.25 12.13
C GLU A 247 10.58 -32.85 10.74
N PHE A 248 9.95 -31.86 10.10
CA PHE A 248 10.39 -31.36 8.80
C PHE A 248 11.68 -30.54 8.96
N ILE A 249 11.75 -29.68 9.99
CA ILE A 249 12.90 -28.80 10.27
C ILE A 249 14.12 -29.63 10.70
N GLU A 250 13.97 -30.70 11.48
CA GLU A 250 15.08 -31.56 11.94
C GLU A 250 15.89 -32.20 10.81
N ARG A 251 15.33 -32.35 9.62
CA ARG A 251 15.99 -32.88 8.43
C ARG A 251 16.86 -31.87 7.68
N MET A 252 16.81 -30.60 8.10
CA MET A 252 17.54 -29.50 7.47
C MET A 252 18.93 -29.33 8.08
N THR A 253 19.80 -28.58 7.38
CA THR A 253 21.06 -28.13 7.98
C THR A 253 20.83 -27.17 9.13
N PRO A 254 21.77 -26.99 10.08
CA PRO A 254 21.61 -26.07 11.20
C PRO A 254 21.24 -24.65 10.79
N GLU A 255 21.80 -24.16 9.68
CA GLU A 255 21.54 -22.83 9.13
C GLU A 255 20.09 -22.73 8.58
N GLN A 256 19.64 -23.77 7.88
CA GLN A 256 18.27 -23.86 7.36
C GLN A 256 17.25 -23.98 8.50
N GLN A 257 17.58 -24.73 9.57
CA GLN A 257 16.74 -24.85 10.76
C GLN A 257 16.49 -23.47 11.40
N GLU A 258 17.55 -22.65 11.56
CA GLU A 258 17.38 -21.32 12.16
C GLU A 258 16.50 -20.41 11.29
N ILE A 259 16.61 -20.48 9.96
CA ILE A 259 15.72 -19.76 9.03
C ILE A 259 14.28 -20.25 9.18
N ALA A 260 14.04 -21.54 9.21
CA ALA A 260 12.71 -22.13 9.37
C ALA A 260 12.09 -21.77 10.74
N ASP A 261 12.89 -21.84 11.81
CA ASP A 261 12.50 -21.37 13.14
C ASP A 261 12.14 -19.86 13.13
N GLN A 262 12.91 -19.03 12.41
CA GLN A 262 12.61 -17.60 12.26
C GLN A 262 11.29 -17.38 11.50
N ILE A 263 10.98 -18.16 10.49
CA ILE A 263 9.70 -18.09 9.75
C ILE A 263 8.52 -18.49 10.66
N ASN A 264 8.71 -19.48 11.53
CA ASN A 264 7.70 -19.86 12.51
C ASN A 264 7.48 -18.77 13.58
N ARG A 265 8.50 -18.02 13.99
CA ARG A 265 8.38 -16.87 14.90
C ARG A 265 7.69 -15.70 14.21
N ARG A 266 6.38 -15.70 14.15
CA ARG A 266 5.60 -14.69 13.42
C ARG A 266 4.42 -14.17 14.23
N THR A 267 3.95 -13.02 13.85
CA THR A 267 2.65 -12.47 14.24
C THR A 267 1.80 -12.35 12.98
N GLU A 268 0.54 -12.76 13.05
CA GLU A 268 -0.39 -12.69 11.92
C GLU A 268 -1.75 -12.18 12.39
N PHE A 269 -2.54 -11.65 11.48
CA PHE A 269 -3.94 -11.35 11.76
C PHE A 269 -4.85 -12.19 10.88
N LYS A 270 -6.04 -12.47 11.39
CA LYS A 270 -7.11 -13.17 10.70
C LYS A 270 -8.41 -12.41 10.88
N VAL A 271 -9.15 -12.21 9.80
CA VAL A 271 -10.47 -11.57 9.85
C VAL A 271 -11.48 -12.55 10.48
N LEU A 272 -12.16 -12.11 11.52
CA LEU A 272 -13.21 -12.88 12.19
C LEU A 272 -14.60 -12.53 11.65
N ARG A 273 -14.89 -11.24 11.50
CA ARG A 273 -16.17 -10.72 11.01
C ARG A 273 -15.99 -9.48 10.17
N THR A 274 -16.91 -9.25 9.23
CA THR A 274 -16.93 -8.09 8.32
C THR A 274 -18.21 -7.25 8.46
N ASN A 275 -18.95 -7.44 9.52
CA ASN A 275 -20.24 -6.77 9.78
C ASN A 275 -20.32 -6.12 11.17
N TYR A 276 -19.17 -5.79 11.77
CA TYR A 276 -19.12 -5.08 13.05
C TYR A 276 -19.84 -3.74 12.92
N ASN A 277 -20.72 -3.41 13.89
CA ASN A 277 -21.55 -2.17 13.94
C ASN A 277 -22.46 -1.92 12.70
N LEU A 278 -22.78 -2.93 11.91
CA LEU A 278 -23.76 -2.80 10.82
C LEU A 278 -25.22 -3.05 11.28
N PHE A 279 -25.43 -3.42 12.54
CA PHE A 279 -26.75 -3.72 13.13
C PHE A 279 -26.87 -3.13 14.54
#